data_cd67c8c62328189c9de102305a2495a9
#
_entry.id   cd67c8c62328189c9de102305a2495a9
#
_cell.length_a   1.000
_cell.length_b   1.000
_cell.length_c   1.000
_cell.angle_alpha   90.00
_cell.angle_beta   90.00
_cell.angle_gamma   90.00
#
_symmetry.space_group_name_H-M   'P 1'
#
loop_
_entity.id
_entity.type
_entity.pdbx_description
1 polymer ?
#
loop_
_entity_poly.entity_id
_entity_poly.type
_entity_poly.pdbx_seq_one_letter_code
_entity_poly.pdbx_strand_id
1 'polypeptide(L)'
;NGRSDVNIVATFNPKTRQVLMVSTPRDYWVPVDTLSTDSNGKAVTGYEKLTHAGNYGVDSSISTLESLYGVDIDYYVKVNFTGAVGVIDALGGITINSDVKFTNGEDAAPVAYNFVVGPNECDGEKALAFCRERQAFSDGDNQRGRNQMAAIEGMIDKATSTAILTQYNKVLDAVSGLIATNMPDSAISNLVKAQINDPTGWNIMSYSVSGTGATKTGQLFGIVGMSVIEPDY
;
A
#
# COMPACT_ATOMS: atom_id res chain seq x y z
N ASN A 1 -14.47 -8.14 -4.82
CA ASN A 1 -13.74 -7.11 -5.55
C ASN A 1 -14.18 -5.74 -5.05
N GLY A 2 -13.30 -4.78 -4.99
CA GLY A 2 -13.57 -3.43 -4.51
C GLY A 2 -12.45 -2.49 -4.93
N ARG A 3 -12.66 -1.20 -4.75
CA ARG A 3 -11.68 -0.17 -5.08
C ARG A 3 -10.35 -0.42 -4.36
N SER A 4 -9.25 -0.13 -5.05
CA SER A 4 -7.89 -0.16 -4.51
C SER A 4 -7.53 1.25 -4.05
N ASP A 5 -7.61 1.51 -2.74
CA ASP A 5 -7.39 2.86 -2.18
C ASP A 5 -5.92 3.17 -1.91
N VAL A 6 -5.08 2.14 -1.77
CA VAL A 6 -3.63 2.25 -1.59
C VAL A 6 -2.96 1.34 -2.61
N ASN A 7 -2.08 1.91 -3.44
CA ASN A 7 -1.35 1.19 -4.47
C ASN A 7 0.14 1.49 -4.29
N ILE A 8 0.90 0.49 -3.85
CA ILE A 8 2.34 0.61 -3.62
C ILE A 8 3.04 -0.52 -4.37
N VAL A 9 3.98 -0.16 -5.23
CA VAL A 9 4.91 -1.09 -5.86
C VAL A 9 6.19 -1.10 -5.05
N ALA A 10 6.64 -2.28 -4.61
CA ALA A 10 7.86 -2.44 -3.82
C ALA A 10 8.86 -3.32 -4.54
N THR A 11 10.11 -2.87 -4.62
CA THR A 11 11.23 -3.63 -5.16
C THR A 11 12.20 -3.99 -4.05
N PHE A 12 12.57 -5.25 -3.96
CA PHE A 12 13.50 -5.79 -2.98
C PHE A 12 14.80 -6.21 -3.62
N ASN A 13 15.91 -5.74 -3.08
CA ASN A 13 17.24 -6.26 -3.41
C ASN A 13 17.86 -6.91 -2.17
N PRO A 14 17.78 -8.24 -2.02
CA PRO A 14 18.30 -8.93 -0.83
C PRO A 14 19.83 -8.90 -0.72
N LYS A 15 20.55 -8.69 -1.82
CA LYS A 15 22.02 -8.61 -1.80
C LYS A 15 22.52 -7.29 -1.24
N THR A 16 21.84 -6.19 -1.54
CA THR A 16 22.21 -4.85 -1.08
C THR A 16 21.38 -4.38 0.11
N ARG A 17 20.43 -5.19 0.56
CA ARG A 17 19.48 -4.84 1.65
C ARG A 17 18.74 -3.53 1.38
N GLN A 18 18.30 -3.34 0.14
CA GLN A 18 17.56 -2.16 -0.28
C GLN A 18 16.13 -2.52 -0.61
N VAL A 19 15.21 -1.65 -0.20
CA VAL A 19 13.80 -1.67 -0.59
C VAL A 19 13.46 -0.31 -1.18
N LEU A 20 12.88 -0.28 -2.37
CA LEU A 20 12.26 0.91 -2.91
C LEU A 20 10.75 0.70 -2.92
N MET A 21 10.02 1.62 -2.29
CA MET A 21 8.56 1.65 -2.31
C MET A 21 8.08 2.86 -3.10
N VAL A 22 7.19 2.63 -4.06
CA VAL A 22 6.59 3.69 -4.89
C VAL A 22 5.09 3.69 -4.64
N SER A 23 4.59 4.76 -4.00
CA SER A 23 3.16 4.98 -3.79
C SER A 23 2.55 5.69 -4.99
N THR A 24 1.48 5.12 -5.52
CA THR A 24 0.74 5.65 -6.67
C THR A 24 -0.62 6.16 -6.21
N PRO A 25 -0.97 7.43 -6.45
CA PRO A 25 -2.27 7.98 -6.08
C PRO A 25 -3.41 7.15 -6.68
N ARG A 26 -4.41 6.84 -5.86
CA ARG A 26 -5.57 6.07 -6.30
C ARG A 26 -6.36 6.75 -7.43
N ASP A 27 -6.27 8.06 -7.51
CA ASP A 27 -6.98 8.89 -8.48
C ASP A 27 -6.16 9.16 -9.77
N TYR A 28 -5.02 8.46 -9.97
CA TYR A 28 -4.25 8.51 -11.21
C TYR A 28 -5.12 8.13 -12.41
N TRP A 29 -5.04 8.96 -13.45
CA TRP A 29 -5.73 8.79 -14.72
C TRP A 29 -4.90 7.90 -15.64
N VAL A 30 -5.24 6.62 -15.68
CA VAL A 30 -4.46 5.59 -16.36
C VAL A 30 -5.34 4.69 -17.21
N PRO A 31 -4.79 4.05 -18.26
CA PRO A 31 -5.52 3.03 -19.01
C PRO A 31 -5.64 1.76 -18.13
N VAL A 32 -6.81 1.58 -17.53
CA VAL A 32 -7.11 0.41 -16.71
C VAL A 32 -7.32 -0.80 -17.62
N ASP A 33 -6.60 -1.90 -17.33
CA ASP A 33 -6.80 -3.18 -17.98
C ASP A 33 -7.96 -3.95 -17.32
N THR A 34 -9.00 -4.25 -18.08
CA THR A 34 -10.15 -5.00 -17.58
C THR A 34 -9.93 -6.52 -17.59
N LEU A 35 -8.80 -6.98 -18.15
CA LEU A 35 -8.49 -8.41 -18.40
C LEU A 35 -9.54 -9.13 -19.27
N SER A 36 -10.35 -8.38 -19.99
CA SER A 36 -11.34 -8.91 -20.94
C SER A 36 -10.95 -8.57 -22.37
N THR A 37 -11.54 -9.29 -23.31
CA THR A 37 -11.38 -9.02 -24.75
C THR A 37 -12.73 -8.69 -25.38
N ASP A 38 -12.70 -7.83 -26.40
CA ASP A 38 -13.86 -7.54 -27.24
C ASP A 38 -14.18 -8.70 -28.18
N SER A 39 -15.23 -8.54 -29.00
CA SER A 39 -15.67 -9.54 -30.00
C SER A 39 -14.59 -9.89 -31.04
N ASN A 40 -13.56 -9.07 -31.19
CA ASN A 40 -12.44 -9.25 -32.12
C ASN A 40 -11.18 -9.82 -31.42
N GLY A 41 -11.29 -10.17 -30.13
CA GLY A 41 -10.17 -10.66 -29.33
C GLY A 41 -9.16 -9.59 -28.89
N LYS A 42 -9.51 -8.28 -29.02
CA LYS A 42 -8.65 -7.19 -28.57
C LYS A 42 -8.90 -6.92 -27.09
N ALA A 43 -7.82 -6.68 -26.32
CA ALA A 43 -7.91 -6.31 -24.90
C ALA A 43 -8.77 -5.05 -24.72
N VAL A 44 -9.68 -5.11 -23.76
CA VAL A 44 -10.54 -3.99 -23.35
C VAL A 44 -9.84 -3.20 -22.29
N THR A 45 -9.34 -2.03 -22.65
CA THR A 45 -8.74 -1.04 -21.74
C THR A 45 -9.46 0.29 -21.86
N GLY A 46 -9.42 1.09 -20.82
CA GLY A 46 -10.00 2.44 -20.89
C GLY A 46 -9.45 3.33 -19.79
N TYR A 47 -9.33 4.61 -20.09
CA TYR A 47 -8.87 5.58 -19.11
C TYR A 47 -9.88 5.76 -17.97
N GLU A 48 -9.41 5.49 -16.76
CA GLU A 48 -10.14 5.57 -15.51
C GLU A 48 -9.20 5.96 -14.36
N LYS A 49 -9.74 6.19 -13.15
CA LYS A 49 -8.92 6.25 -11.94
C LYS A 49 -8.29 4.88 -11.68
N LEU A 50 -7.04 4.84 -11.29
CA LEU A 50 -6.33 3.61 -10.90
C LEU A 50 -7.13 2.76 -9.90
N THR A 51 -7.79 3.40 -8.92
CA THR A 51 -8.63 2.70 -7.92
C THR A 51 -9.73 1.84 -8.56
N HIS A 52 -10.17 2.16 -9.79
CA HIS A 52 -11.21 1.41 -10.49
C HIS A 52 -10.73 0.06 -11.03
N ALA A 53 -9.41 -0.12 -11.22
CA ALA A 53 -8.85 -1.43 -11.59
C ALA A 53 -9.23 -2.51 -10.56
N GLY A 54 -9.27 -2.16 -9.28
CA GLY A 54 -9.69 -3.07 -8.22
C GLY A 54 -11.11 -3.64 -8.36
N ASN A 55 -12.00 -2.98 -9.11
CA ASN A 55 -13.34 -3.50 -9.41
C ASN A 55 -13.30 -4.74 -10.31
N TYR A 56 -12.28 -4.85 -11.16
CA TYR A 56 -12.03 -6.00 -12.04
C TYR A 56 -11.18 -7.08 -11.34
N GLY A 57 -10.60 -6.79 -10.19
CA GLY A 57 -9.82 -7.74 -9.40
C GLY A 57 -8.38 -7.27 -9.15
N VAL A 58 -7.64 -8.08 -8.39
CA VAL A 58 -6.23 -7.77 -8.08
C VAL A 58 -5.35 -7.86 -9.33
N ASP A 59 -5.61 -8.81 -10.20
CA ASP A 59 -4.84 -9.02 -11.44
C ASP A 59 -4.96 -7.82 -12.39
N SER A 60 -6.14 -7.18 -12.45
CA SER A 60 -6.33 -5.92 -13.20
C SER A 60 -5.51 -4.77 -12.60
N SER A 61 -5.46 -4.67 -11.27
CA SER A 61 -4.61 -3.67 -10.60
C SER A 61 -3.13 -3.91 -10.89
N ILE A 62 -2.68 -5.17 -10.88
CA ILE A 62 -1.31 -5.57 -11.20
C ILE A 62 -1.01 -5.20 -12.65
N SER A 63 -1.77 -5.69 -13.63
CA SER A 63 -1.56 -5.43 -15.05
C SER A 63 -1.54 -3.92 -15.37
N THR A 64 -2.41 -3.15 -14.71
CA THR A 64 -2.46 -1.69 -14.86
C THR A 64 -1.18 -1.03 -14.32
N LEU A 65 -0.66 -1.47 -13.17
CA LEU A 65 0.59 -0.94 -12.59
C LEU A 65 1.82 -1.39 -13.39
N GLU A 66 1.86 -2.65 -13.85
CA GLU A 66 2.91 -3.14 -14.74
C GLU A 66 3.00 -2.32 -16.02
N SER A 67 1.86 -2.03 -16.63
CA SER A 67 1.77 -1.17 -17.82
C SER A 67 2.21 0.26 -17.54
N LEU A 68 1.88 0.81 -16.36
CA LEU A 68 2.23 2.18 -15.96
C LEU A 68 3.74 2.33 -15.77
N TYR A 69 4.38 1.35 -15.13
CA TYR A 69 5.80 1.44 -14.75
C TYR A 69 6.75 0.68 -15.70
N GLY A 70 6.23 -0.14 -16.60
CA GLY A 70 7.04 -0.97 -17.50
C GLY A 70 7.86 -2.02 -16.76
N VAL A 71 7.31 -2.60 -15.70
CA VAL A 71 7.96 -3.64 -14.87
C VAL A 71 7.01 -4.83 -14.69
N ASP A 72 7.56 -6.01 -14.45
CA ASP A 72 6.79 -7.18 -14.05
C ASP A 72 6.66 -7.20 -12.52
N ILE A 73 5.50 -7.63 -12.01
CA ILE A 73 5.19 -7.77 -10.59
C ILE A 73 5.06 -9.25 -10.23
N ASP A 74 6.07 -9.79 -9.55
CA ASP A 74 6.12 -11.22 -9.18
C ASP A 74 5.06 -11.62 -8.15
N TYR A 75 4.85 -10.75 -7.15
CA TYR A 75 4.00 -11.04 -6.00
C TYR A 75 3.12 -9.85 -5.64
N TYR A 76 1.98 -10.15 -5.01
CA TYR A 76 1.14 -9.12 -4.40
C TYR A 76 0.81 -9.47 -2.95
N VAL A 77 0.54 -8.42 -2.18
CA VAL A 77 -0.10 -8.50 -0.86
C VAL A 77 -1.30 -7.57 -0.89
N LYS A 78 -2.48 -8.14 -0.64
CA LYS A 78 -3.74 -7.38 -0.54
C LYS A 78 -4.27 -7.48 0.88
N VAL A 79 -4.60 -6.35 1.47
CA VAL A 79 -5.15 -6.24 2.81
C VAL A 79 -6.27 -5.21 2.84
N ASN A 80 -7.32 -5.46 3.62
CA ASN A 80 -8.32 -4.44 3.94
C ASN A 80 -7.99 -3.76 5.27
N PHE A 81 -8.75 -2.74 5.66
CA PHE A 81 -8.49 -1.98 6.89
C PHE A 81 -8.52 -2.86 8.15
N THR A 82 -9.50 -3.75 8.27
CA THR A 82 -9.58 -4.69 9.40
C THR A 82 -8.39 -5.64 9.43
N GLY A 83 -7.98 -6.12 8.25
CA GLY A 83 -6.80 -6.96 8.11
C GLY A 83 -5.52 -6.21 8.49
N ALA A 84 -5.38 -4.95 8.09
CA ALA A 84 -4.22 -4.13 8.45
C ALA A 84 -4.10 -3.93 9.97
N VAL A 85 -5.22 -3.64 10.65
CA VAL A 85 -5.28 -3.59 12.12
C VAL A 85 -4.80 -4.91 12.71
N GLY A 86 -5.37 -6.04 12.26
CA GLY A 86 -4.99 -7.36 12.78
C GLY A 86 -3.53 -7.74 12.52
N VAL A 87 -2.96 -7.36 11.38
CA VAL A 87 -1.53 -7.57 11.08
C VAL A 87 -0.65 -6.80 12.07
N ILE A 88 -0.96 -5.52 12.29
CA ILE A 88 -0.20 -4.67 13.23
C ILE A 88 -0.29 -5.20 14.65
N ASP A 89 -1.48 -5.63 15.09
CA ASP A 89 -1.68 -6.20 16.41
C ASP A 89 -0.96 -7.56 16.58
N ALA A 90 -0.93 -8.39 15.53
CA ALA A 90 -0.18 -9.64 15.51
C ALA A 90 1.34 -9.42 15.63
N LEU A 91 1.84 -8.29 15.13
CA LEU A 91 3.24 -7.85 15.32
C LEU A 91 3.50 -7.29 16.74
N GLY A 92 2.45 -7.10 17.56
CA GLY A 92 2.54 -6.46 18.87
C GLY A 92 2.70 -4.95 18.80
N GLY A 93 2.10 -4.32 17.78
CA GLY A 93 2.22 -2.91 17.48
C GLY A 93 3.45 -2.56 16.64
N ILE A 94 3.46 -1.34 16.10
CA ILE A 94 4.54 -0.79 15.29
C ILE A 94 4.91 0.61 15.77
N THR A 95 6.14 1.04 15.46
CA THR A 95 6.57 2.43 15.61
C THR A 95 6.46 3.13 14.27
N ILE A 96 5.67 4.21 14.20
CA ILE A 96 5.53 5.03 13.00
C ILE A 96 6.28 6.34 13.19
N ASN A 97 7.22 6.65 12.31
CA ASN A 97 7.91 7.92 12.30
C ASN A 97 7.10 8.94 11.49
N SER A 98 6.48 9.90 12.18
CA SER A 98 5.71 10.98 11.53
C SER A 98 6.59 12.17 11.21
N ASP A 99 6.42 12.74 10.02
CA ASP A 99 7.05 14.00 9.60
C ASP A 99 6.29 15.25 10.09
N VAL A 100 5.04 15.07 10.58
CA VAL A 100 4.17 16.16 11.03
C VAL A 100 3.49 15.82 12.35
N LYS A 101 3.20 16.87 13.13
CA LYS A 101 2.35 16.76 14.33
C LYS A 101 0.90 17.00 13.95
N PHE A 102 0.00 16.12 14.39
CA PHE A 102 -1.43 16.28 14.19
C PHE A 102 -2.27 15.47 15.19
N THR A 103 -3.57 15.73 15.20
CA THR A 103 -4.60 14.89 15.84
C THR A 103 -5.56 14.46 14.73
N ASN A 104 -5.92 13.18 14.69
CA ASN A 104 -6.87 12.72 13.68
C ASN A 104 -8.28 13.25 13.94
N GLY A 105 -9.00 13.50 12.85
CA GLY A 105 -10.42 13.80 12.87
C GLY A 105 -11.30 12.55 13.02
N GLU A 106 -12.60 12.78 13.27
CA GLU A 106 -13.59 11.70 13.44
C GLU A 106 -13.76 10.83 12.19
N ASP A 107 -13.51 11.40 10.99
CA ASP A 107 -13.56 10.64 9.73
C ASP A 107 -12.44 9.60 9.62
N ALA A 108 -11.31 9.81 10.29
CA ALA A 108 -10.19 8.87 10.30
C ALA A 108 -10.43 7.76 11.36
N ALA A 109 -10.86 8.13 12.56
CA ALA A 109 -11.24 7.19 13.61
C ALA A 109 -12.16 7.87 14.63
N PRO A 110 -13.04 7.10 15.31
CA PRO A 110 -13.95 7.65 16.34
C PRO A 110 -13.20 8.09 17.61
N VAL A 111 -11.98 7.63 17.81
CA VAL A 111 -11.10 8.01 18.92
C VAL A 111 -10.05 8.99 18.40
N ALA A 112 -9.89 10.12 19.10
CA ALA A 112 -8.86 11.10 18.78
C ALA A 112 -7.52 10.65 19.34
N TYR A 113 -6.54 10.42 18.45
CA TYR A 113 -5.16 10.14 18.77
C TYR A 113 -4.29 11.37 18.47
N ASN A 114 -3.32 11.64 19.33
CA ASN A 114 -2.31 12.67 19.08
C ASN A 114 -1.06 12.03 18.53
N PHE A 115 -0.55 12.58 17.42
CA PHE A 115 0.69 12.17 16.79
C PHE A 115 1.72 13.30 16.90
N VAL A 116 2.97 12.94 17.19
CA VAL A 116 4.08 13.88 17.29
C VAL A 116 5.04 13.68 16.12
N VAL A 117 5.86 14.68 15.82
CA VAL A 117 6.98 14.50 14.88
C VAL A 117 7.97 13.49 15.47
N GLY A 118 8.42 12.56 14.65
CA GLY A 118 9.26 11.44 15.07
C GLY A 118 8.45 10.19 15.44
N PRO A 119 8.97 9.35 16.35
CA PRO A 119 8.40 8.03 16.63
C PRO A 119 7.09 8.11 17.42
N ASN A 120 6.10 7.33 16.96
CA ASN A 120 4.81 7.14 17.60
C ASN A 120 4.55 5.64 17.72
N GLU A 121 4.41 5.14 18.97
CA GLU A 121 3.99 3.76 19.21
C GLU A 121 2.50 3.63 18.90
N CYS A 122 2.18 2.68 18.01
CA CYS A 122 0.83 2.47 17.50
C CYS A 122 0.45 0.99 17.56
N ASP A 123 -0.72 0.71 18.13
CA ASP A 123 -1.50 -0.49 17.87
C ASP A 123 -2.19 -0.38 16.50
N GLY A 124 -2.95 -1.41 16.11
CA GLY A 124 -3.60 -1.44 14.81
C GLY A 124 -4.59 -0.29 14.60
N GLU A 125 -5.42 0.03 15.59
CA GLU A 125 -6.44 1.09 15.47
C GLU A 125 -5.80 2.49 15.37
N LYS A 126 -4.79 2.77 16.18
CA LYS A 126 -4.06 4.04 16.14
C LYS A 126 -3.28 4.19 14.83
N ALA A 127 -2.66 3.10 14.33
CA ALA A 127 -1.99 3.10 13.04
C ALA A 127 -2.98 3.30 11.89
N LEU A 128 -4.18 2.71 11.96
CA LEU A 128 -5.21 2.93 10.97
C LEU A 128 -5.69 4.39 10.96
N ALA A 129 -5.89 5.00 12.14
CA ALA A 129 -6.23 6.42 12.27
C ALA A 129 -5.16 7.32 11.62
N PHE A 130 -3.87 7.01 11.86
CA PHE A 130 -2.73 7.69 11.23
C PHE A 130 -2.77 7.63 9.71
N CYS A 131 -3.03 6.44 9.15
CA CYS A 131 -3.06 6.20 7.71
C CYS A 131 -4.30 6.79 7.00
N ARG A 132 -5.40 7.03 7.71
CA ARG A 132 -6.65 7.52 7.12
C ARG A 132 -6.79 9.03 7.19
N GLU A 133 -6.06 9.70 8.09
CA GLU A 133 -6.13 11.14 8.27
C GLU A 133 -5.73 11.89 6.99
N ARG A 134 -6.49 12.90 6.64
CA ARG A 134 -6.22 13.81 5.52
C ARG A 134 -6.72 15.23 5.78
N GLN A 135 -7.74 15.41 6.61
CA GLN A 135 -8.35 16.72 6.84
C GLN A 135 -7.48 17.63 7.71
N ALA A 136 -6.63 17.04 8.54
CA ALA A 136 -5.66 17.76 9.35
C ALA A 136 -4.53 18.43 8.51
N PHE A 137 -4.46 18.17 7.20
CA PHE A 137 -3.36 18.60 6.36
C PHE A 137 -3.83 19.47 5.19
N SER A 138 -3.05 20.50 4.86
CA SER A 138 -3.33 21.38 3.72
C SER A 138 -3.20 20.69 2.35
N ASP A 139 -2.32 19.67 2.25
CA ASP A 139 -2.07 18.85 1.06
C ASP A 139 -2.72 17.44 1.16
N GLY A 140 -3.66 17.27 2.06
CA GLY A 140 -4.56 16.16 2.35
C GLY A 140 -4.13 14.78 1.85
N ASP A 141 -4.37 14.49 0.58
CA ASP A 141 -4.11 13.17 -0.01
C ASP A 141 -2.61 12.85 -0.14
N ASN A 142 -1.75 13.84 -0.35
CA ASN A 142 -0.31 13.63 -0.42
C ASN A 142 0.26 13.27 0.96
N GLN A 143 -0.17 13.99 2.02
CA GLN A 143 0.24 13.64 3.39
C GLN A 143 -0.27 12.26 3.78
N ARG A 144 -1.51 11.91 3.41
CA ARG A 144 -2.05 10.56 3.64
C ARG A 144 -1.17 9.49 2.98
N GLY A 145 -0.72 9.73 1.75
CA GLY A 145 0.23 8.83 1.07
C GLY A 145 1.53 8.65 1.85
N ARG A 146 2.14 9.75 2.33
CA ARG A 146 3.35 9.68 3.18
C ARG A 146 3.09 8.93 4.49
N ASN A 147 1.96 9.18 5.14
CA ASN A 147 1.56 8.48 6.36
C ASN A 147 1.43 6.97 6.13
N GLN A 148 0.83 6.55 5.02
CA GLN A 148 0.70 5.14 4.66
C GLN A 148 2.07 4.48 4.43
N MET A 149 2.99 5.19 3.77
CA MET A 149 4.36 4.71 3.57
C MET A 149 5.09 4.56 4.90
N ALA A 150 5.02 5.56 5.79
CA ALA A 150 5.63 5.50 7.12
C ALA A 150 5.10 4.33 7.98
N ALA A 151 3.80 4.02 7.88
CA ALA A 151 3.22 2.86 8.56
C ALA A 151 3.75 1.53 7.99
N ILE A 152 3.91 1.41 6.66
CA ILE A 152 4.48 0.21 6.03
C ILE A 152 5.96 0.05 6.40
N GLU A 153 6.73 1.14 6.43
CA GLU A 153 8.11 1.13 6.95
C GLU A 153 8.17 0.58 8.37
N GLY A 154 7.31 1.10 9.27
CA GLY A 154 7.21 0.60 10.64
C GLY A 154 6.80 -0.87 10.72
N MET A 155 5.94 -1.36 9.83
CA MET A 155 5.61 -2.79 9.74
C MET A 155 6.81 -3.63 9.28
N ILE A 156 7.57 -3.18 8.30
CA ILE A 156 8.78 -3.88 7.80
C ILE A 156 9.82 -3.95 8.92
N ASP A 157 10.11 -2.82 9.57
CA ASP A 157 11.08 -2.76 10.67
C ASP A 157 10.69 -3.70 11.81
N LYS A 158 9.41 -3.72 12.18
CA LYS A 158 8.92 -4.61 13.22
C LYS A 158 9.00 -6.08 12.80
N ALA A 159 8.54 -6.41 11.58
CA ALA A 159 8.52 -7.78 11.06
C ALA A 159 9.93 -8.37 10.92
N THR A 160 10.93 -7.54 10.62
CA THR A 160 12.33 -7.95 10.47
C THR A 160 13.11 -7.92 11.78
N SER A 161 12.49 -7.49 12.88
CA SER A 161 13.13 -7.48 14.20
C SER A 161 13.37 -8.89 14.74
N THR A 162 14.45 -9.07 15.51
CA THR A 162 14.80 -10.37 16.13
C THR A 162 13.64 -10.92 16.97
N ALA A 163 12.89 -10.07 17.65
CA ALA A 163 11.77 -10.48 18.48
C ALA A 163 10.67 -11.18 17.67
N ILE A 164 10.36 -10.69 16.47
CA ILE A 164 9.37 -11.30 15.58
C ILE A 164 9.94 -12.53 14.88
N LEU A 165 11.18 -12.46 14.41
CA LEU A 165 11.83 -13.56 13.69
C LEU A 165 11.91 -14.84 14.54
N THR A 166 12.08 -14.74 15.88
CA THR A 166 12.09 -15.88 16.77
C THR A 166 10.72 -16.56 16.93
N GLN A 167 9.64 -15.91 16.55
CA GLN A 167 8.26 -16.40 16.64
C GLN A 167 7.47 -16.26 15.35
N TYR A 168 8.15 -16.17 14.19
CA TYR A 168 7.52 -15.85 12.92
C TYR A 168 6.35 -16.78 12.55
N ASN A 169 6.43 -18.09 12.89
CA ASN A 169 5.32 -19.01 12.62
C ASN A 169 4.03 -18.57 13.33
N LYS A 170 4.12 -18.11 14.60
CA LYS A 170 2.96 -17.61 15.33
C LYS A 170 2.37 -16.36 14.69
N VAL A 171 3.24 -15.48 14.17
CA VAL A 171 2.79 -14.28 13.46
C VAL A 171 2.14 -14.66 12.15
N LEU A 172 2.72 -15.56 11.36
CA LEU A 172 2.13 -16.05 10.11
C LEU A 172 0.74 -16.69 10.35
N ASP A 173 0.62 -17.53 11.38
CA ASP A 173 -0.66 -18.12 11.75
C ASP A 173 -1.69 -17.05 12.14
N ALA A 174 -1.28 -16.04 12.92
CA ALA A 174 -2.15 -14.95 13.36
C ALA A 174 -2.63 -14.05 12.21
N VAL A 175 -1.81 -13.83 11.17
CA VAL A 175 -2.17 -13.02 10.01
C VAL A 175 -2.84 -13.83 8.89
N SER A 176 -2.89 -15.15 9.04
CA SER A 176 -3.57 -16.04 8.10
C SER A 176 -5.04 -15.65 7.97
N GLY A 177 -5.49 -15.40 6.73
CA GLY A 177 -6.85 -14.92 6.45
C GLY A 177 -7.06 -13.41 6.60
N LEU A 178 -6.10 -12.66 7.14
CA LEU A 178 -6.14 -11.19 7.19
C LEU A 178 -5.61 -10.56 5.90
N ILE A 179 -4.72 -11.27 5.21
CA ILE A 179 -4.09 -10.85 3.95
C ILE A 179 -4.39 -11.86 2.84
N ALA A 180 -4.38 -11.40 1.60
CA ALA A 180 -4.35 -12.26 0.42
C ALA A 180 -3.06 -12.01 -0.36
N THR A 181 -2.38 -13.08 -0.76
CA THR A 181 -1.12 -13.02 -1.52
C THR A 181 -1.00 -14.23 -2.44
N ASN A 182 -0.24 -14.07 -3.53
CA ASN A 182 0.23 -15.18 -4.38
C ASN A 182 1.65 -15.63 -4.02
N MET A 183 2.28 -15.03 -3.00
CA MET A 183 3.61 -15.41 -2.57
C MET A 183 3.56 -16.80 -1.91
N PRO A 184 4.28 -17.80 -2.44
CA PRO A 184 4.26 -19.14 -1.85
C PRO A 184 4.98 -19.16 -0.50
N ASP A 185 4.54 -20.03 0.40
CA ASP A 185 5.12 -20.20 1.74
C ASP A 185 6.63 -20.45 1.73
N SER A 186 7.13 -21.11 0.68
CA SER A 186 8.57 -21.33 0.46
C SER A 186 9.32 -20.02 0.25
N ALA A 187 8.77 -19.06 -0.48
CA ALA A 187 9.38 -17.74 -0.68
C ALA A 187 9.39 -16.95 0.62
N ILE A 188 8.27 -16.94 1.36
CA ILE A 188 8.19 -16.30 2.68
C ILE A 188 9.23 -16.91 3.62
N SER A 189 9.28 -18.25 3.71
CA SER A 189 10.25 -18.95 4.57
C SER A 189 11.71 -18.64 4.20
N ASN A 190 12.00 -18.49 2.91
CA ASN A 190 13.35 -18.14 2.44
C ASN A 190 13.73 -16.70 2.84
N LEU A 191 12.80 -15.74 2.73
CA LEU A 191 13.03 -14.36 3.19
C LEU A 191 13.29 -14.31 4.70
N VAL A 192 12.50 -15.03 5.49
CA VAL A 192 12.66 -15.11 6.94
C VAL A 192 14.01 -15.73 7.31
N LYS A 193 14.39 -16.85 6.68
CA LYS A 193 15.72 -17.48 6.90
C LYS A 193 16.87 -16.56 6.51
N ALA A 194 16.75 -15.86 5.40
CA ALA A 194 17.75 -14.88 4.98
C ALA A 194 17.92 -13.75 6.00
N GLN A 195 16.83 -13.28 6.59
CA GLN A 195 16.85 -12.23 7.61
C GLN A 195 17.41 -12.77 8.96
N ILE A 196 17.13 -14.01 9.33
CA ILE A 196 17.70 -14.64 10.53
C ILE A 196 19.23 -14.81 10.38
N ASN A 197 19.69 -15.24 9.20
CA ASN A 197 21.11 -15.47 8.93
C ASN A 197 21.92 -14.17 8.82
N ASP A 198 21.27 -13.09 8.42
CA ASP A 198 21.87 -11.77 8.34
C ASP A 198 20.86 -10.74 8.90
N PRO A 199 20.95 -10.40 10.20
CA PRO A 199 20.02 -9.49 10.85
C PRO A 199 20.25 -8.01 10.52
N THR A 200 21.10 -7.69 9.56
CA THR A 200 21.31 -6.33 9.09
C THR A 200 19.97 -5.71 8.67
N GLY A 201 19.72 -4.49 9.10
CA GLY A 201 18.51 -3.73 8.73
C GLY A 201 18.41 -3.48 7.23
N TRP A 202 17.22 -3.16 6.78
CA TRP A 202 16.95 -2.78 5.40
C TRP A 202 17.05 -1.26 5.22
N ASN A 203 17.65 -0.83 4.14
CA ASN A 203 17.60 0.56 3.71
C ASN A 203 16.34 0.76 2.87
N ILE A 204 15.31 1.36 3.47
CA ILE A 204 14.01 1.56 2.85
C ILE A 204 13.98 2.97 2.27
N MET A 205 13.68 3.07 0.99
CA MET A 205 13.47 4.32 0.27
C MET A 205 12.01 4.40 -0.16
N SER A 206 11.35 5.51 0.15
CA SER A 206 9.94 5.74 -0.17
C SER A 206 9.82 6.89 -1.17
N TYR A 207 9.01 6.69 -2.19
CA TYR A 207 8.70 7.71 -3.18
C TYR A 207 7.20 7.74 -3.46
N SER A 208 6.61 8.93 -3.48
CA SER A 208 5.23 9.12 -3.92
C SER A 208 5.24 9.83 -5.27
N VAL A 209 4.69 9.20 -6.29
CA VAL A 209 4.56 9.85 -7.59
C VAL A 209 3.52 10.96 -7.51
N SER A 210 3.74 12.02 -8.27
CA SER A 210 2.89 13.21 -8.36
C SER A 210 2.24 13.34 -9.72
N GLY A 211 1.36 14.32 -9.88
CA GLY A 211 0.73 14.65 -11.14
C GLY A 211 -0.13 15.90 -11.02
N THR A 212 -0.72 16.30 -12.14
CA THR A 212 -1.55 17.49 -12.23
C THR A 212 -3.03 17.14 -12.07
N GLY A 213 -3.73 17.89 -11.21
CA GLY A 213 -5.17 17.73 -11.00
C GLY A 213 -5.97 18.10 -12.26
N ALA A 214 -6.92 17.23 -12.63
CA ALA A 214 -7.79 17.44 -13.79
C ALA A 214 -9.21 16.92 -13.52
N THR A 215 -10.15 17.24 -14.42
CA THR A 215 -11.50 16.69 -14.42
C THR A 215 -11.72 15.92 -15.72
N LYS A 216 -12.08 14.65 -15.63
CA LYS A 216 -12.24 13.75 -16.78
C LYS A 216 -13.56 12.98 -16.73
N THR A 217 -13.90 12.36 -17.84
CA THR A 217 -15.00 11.39 -17.93
C THR A 217 -14.43 9.99 -18.12
N GLY A 218 -14.81 9.07 -17.24
CA GLY A 218 -14.37 7.69 -17.28
C GLY A 218 -14.81 6.98 -18.55
N GLN A 219 -13.90 6.23 -19.16
CA GLN A 219 -14.16 5.53 -20.42
C GLN A 219 -14.84 4.17 -20.21
N LEU A 220 -14.61 3.53 -19.05
CA LEU A 220 -15.18 2.21 -18.76
C LEU A 220 -16.52 2.28 -18.03
N PHE A 221 -16.69 3.24 -17.11
CA PHE A 221 -17.91 3.38 -16.31
C PHE A 221 -18.79 4.55 -16.74
N GLY A 222 -18.31 5.41 -17.65
CA GLY A 222 -19.04 6.58 -18.12
C GLY A 222 -19.30 7.66 -17.06
N ILE A 223 -18.56 7.63 -15.95
CA ILE A 223 -18.73 8.61 -14.87
C ILE A 223 -18.18 9.95 -15.32
N VAL A 224 -19.06 10.96 -15.34
CA VAL A 224 -18.73 12.33 -15.80
C VAL A 224 -18.21 13.16 -14.63
N GLY A 225 -17.24 14.05 -14.91
CA GLY A 225 -16.78 15.04 -13.94
C GLY A 225 -15.93 14.48 -12.79
N MET A 226 -15.22 13.38 -13.02
CA MET A 226 -14.32 12.83 -12.01
C MET A 226 -13.10 13.72 -11.81
N SER A 227 -12.81 14.10 -10.56
CA SER A 227 -11.52 14.67 -10.19
C SER A 227 -10.45 13.57 -10.27
N VAL A 228 -9.42 13.79 -11.07
CA VAL A 228 -8.33 12.83 -11.35
C VAL A 228 -6.98 13.51 -11.21
N ILE A 229 -5.91 12.72 -11.18
CA ILE A 229 -4.53 13.17 -11.24
C ILE A 229 -3.92 12.63 -12.55
N GLU A 230 -3.54 13.52 -13.46
CA GLU A 230 -2.80 13.16 -14.67
C GLU A 230 -1.33 12.95 -14.30
N PRO A 231 -0.72 11.77 -14.60
CA PRO A 231 0.69 11.54 -14.35
C PRO A 231 1.59 12.56 -15.02
N ASP A 232 2.62 13.02 -14.31
CA ASP A 232 3.71 13.80 -14.88
C ASP A 232 4.78 12.80 -15.38
N TYR A 233 4.93 12.69 -16.71
CA TYR A 233 5.94 11.81 -17.36
C TYR A 233 7.22 12.57 -17.67
#